data_0e922e9455609fe9d5c92583d0247d84
#
_entry.id   0e922e9455609fe9d5c92583d0247d84
#
_cell.length_a   1.000
_cell.length_b   1.000
_cell.length_c   1.000
_cell.angle_alpha   90.00
_cell.angle_beta   90.00
_cell.angle_gamma   90.00
#
_symmetry.space_group_name_H-M   'P 1'
#
loop_
_entity.id
_entity.type
_entity.pdbx_description
1 polymer ?
#
loop_
_entity_poly.entity_id
_entity_poly.type
_entity_poly.pdbx_seq_one_letter_code
_entity_poly.pdbx_strand_id
1 'polypeptide(L)'
;MLRASRTPHEDKLVLPLHDDLKDADSLELVDTHCHIHSTFQTYKDKYPDGKHADIRSFVSALLQADGSNKLSACVDVYCEGSDMEHWASTLAALSDFPDLDYRFVAGAHPHEAKNYTDELEQKFLEAHKHPRCVGWGEIGLDYHYDNSPRDVQQEVLRRQLRTALASDKDKAITIHTREADDDIVRILKHELPREQHIHIHWYALLSLDRLMGYAIYTDSPECAASLLDHFPNLFIGITGVITYSTNSNTPQVVRNLGASCSPSDPSGLRILFETDAPFMPPANMVNKQLGMTSKQRFPFAHGGVLPWTAEFVVKVLNEGKGDGDDRWTTVGVLKQARENARRCYGV
;
A
#
# COMPACT_ATOMS: atom_id res chain seq x y z
N MET A 1 2.99 -21.03 -34.88
CA MET A 1 2.57 -19.67 -34.42
C MET A 1 3.03 -19.55 -32.94
N LEU A 2 4.02 -18.68 -32.70
CA LEU A 2 4.44 -18.31 -31.36
C LEU A 2 3.23 -17.73 -30.63
N ARG A 3 2.84 -18.27 -29.47
CA ARG A 3 1.82 -17.64 -28.63
C ARG A 3 2.33 -16.23 -28.28
N ALA A 4 1.60 -15.19 -28.69
CA ALA A 4 1.92 -13.83 -28.28
C ALA A 4 2.10 -13.79 -26.75
N SER A 5 3.23 -13.26 -26.28
CA SER A 5 3.52 -13.13 -24.85
C SER A 5 2.38 -12.38 -24.16
N ARG A 6 1.92 -12.88 -23.02
CA ARG A 6 0.94 -12.16 -22.18
C ARG A 6 1.58 -10.97 -21.45
N THR A 7 2.90 -10.97 -21.34
CA THR A 7 3.70 -9.89 -20.76
C THR A 7 3.94 -8.83 -21.84
N PRO A 8 3.65 -7.56 -21.60
CA PRO A 8 3.95 -6.47 -22.53
C PRO A 8 5.47 -6.26 -22.65
N HIS A 9 5.91 -5.49 -23.65
CA HIS A 9 7.29 -5.02 -23.71
C HIS A 9 7.60 -4.11 -22.51
N GLU A 10 8.84 -4.17 -21.99
CA GLU A 10 9.19 -3.45 -20.74
C GLU A 10 8.98 -1.92 -20.83
N ASP A 11 9.07 -1.30 -22.03
CA ASP A 11 8.75 0.12 -22.20
C ASP A 11 7.31 0.49 -21.81
N LYS A 12 6.40 -0.50 -21.71
CA LYS A 12 5.02 -0.29 -21.26
C LYS A 12 4.90 -0.23 -19.74
N LEU A 13 5.98 -0.48 -19.01
CA LEU A 13 6.03 -0.31 -17.55
C LEU A 13 6.04 1.17 -17.16
N VAL A 14 6.61 2.04 -17.99
CA VAL A 14 6.54 3.49 -17.80
C VAL A 14 5.13 3.94 -18.16
N LEU A 15 4.35 4.28 -17.16
CA LEU A 15 2.95 4.68 -17.32
C LEU A 15 2.87 6.16 -17.70
N PRO A 16 2.10 6.52 -18.75
CA PRO A 16 1.88 7.92 -19.11
C PRO A 16 1.16 8.66 -17.97
N LEU A 17 1.31 9.98 -17.94
CA LEU A 17 0.55 10.83 -17.02
C LEU A 17 -0.96 10.55 -17.18
N HIS A 18 -1.63 10.25 -16.07
CA HIS A 18 -3.05 9.96 -16.06
C HIS A 18 -3.88 11.16 -16.56
N ASP A 19 -4.96 10.89 -17.30
CA ASP A 19 -5.75 11.96 -17.93
C ASP A 19 -6.26 12.99 -16.94
N ASP A 20 -6.73 12.57 -15.76
CA ASP A 20 -7.22 13.46 -14.69
C ASP A 20 -6.12 14.34 -14.07
N LEU A 21 -4.85 14.05 -14.34
CA LEU A 21 -3.72 14.78 -13.77
C LEU A 21 -3.05 15.76 -14.74
N LYS A 22 -3.46 15.79 -16.00
CA LYS A 22 -2.82 16.61 -17.04
C LYS A 22 -2.87 18.11 -16.77
N ASP A 23 -3.95 18.57 -16.12
CA ASP A 23 -4.17 19.96 -15.79
C ASP A 23 -3.86 20.27 -14.32
N ALA A 24 -3.26 19.31 -13.59
CA ALA A 24 -2.91 19.51 -12.19
C ALA A 24 -1.51 20.09 -12.05
N ASP A 25 -1.42 21.34 -11.56
CA ASP A 25 -0.15 21.93 -11.19
C ASP A 25 0.49 21.12 -10.03
N SER A 26 1.69 20.57 -10.26
CA SER A 26 2.57 19.96 -9.25
C SER A 26 1.90 18.98 -8.28
N LEU A 27 1.15 17.99 -8.80
CA LEU A 27 0.61 16.95 -7.95
C LEU A 27 1.73 15.98 -7.51
N GLU A 28 1.87 15.82 -6.20
CA GLU A 28 2.83 14.91 -5.58
C GLU A 28 2.14 13.61 -5.18
N LEU A 29 2.49 12.50 -5.83
CA LEU A 29 1.99 11.17 -5.50
C LEU A 29 2.82 10.57 -4.37
N VAL A 30 2.16 9.93 -3.43
CA VAL A 30 2.77 9.21 -2.32
C VAL A 30 2.27 7.77 -2.33
N ASP A 31 3.18 6.80 -2.33
CA ASP A 31 2.90 5.38 -2.16
C ASP A 31 3.23 4.99 -0.71
N THR A 32 2.22 4.78 0.11
CA THR A 32 2.43 4.58 1.55
C THR A 32 2.71 3.13 1.94
N HIS A 33 2.72 2.20 0.98
CA HIS A 33 3.06 0.79 1.21
C HIS A 33 3.46 0.11 -0.10
N CYS A 34 4.73 -0.18 -0.25
CA CYS A 34 5.28 -0.89 -1.39
C CYS A 34 6.47 -1.76 -0.96
N HIS A 35 6.85 -2.74 -1.79
CA HIS A 35 8.01 -3.59 -1.59
C HIS A 35 8.95 -3.42 -2.79
N ILE A 36 9.81 -2.39 -2.74
CA ILE A 36 10.66 -2.00 -3.88
C ILE A 36 11.61 -3.13 -4.28
N HIS A 37 12.25 -3.78 -3.30
CA HIS A 37 13.15 -4.89 -3.58
C HIS A 37 12.41 -6.03 -4.29
N SER A 38 11.29 -6.49 -3.76
CA SER A 38 10.47 -7.56 -4.33
C SER A 38 9.90 -7.19 -5.71
N THR A 39 9.56 -5.90 -5.90
CA THR A 39 9.11 -5.37 -7.19
C THR A 39 10.23 -5.45 -8.23
N PHE A 40 11.46 -5.08 -7.84
CA PHE A 40 12.62 -5.20 -8.73
C PHE A 40 12.96 -6.66 -9.06
N GLN A 41 12.88 -7.59 -8.08
CA GLN A 41 13.04 -9.02 -8.36
C GLN A 41 11.96 -9.53 -9.33
N THR A 42 10.69 -9.16 -9.11
CA THR A 42 9.60 -9.49 -10.03
C THR A 42 9.85 -8.95 -11.44
N TYR A 43 10.42 -7.74 -11.56
CA TYR A 43 10.85 -7.20 -12.85
C TYR A 43 11.93 -8.08 -13.49
N LYS A 44 12.99 -8.44 -12.75
CA LYS A 44 14.08 -9.30 -13.26
C LYS A 44 13.57 -10.67 -13.74
N ASP A 45 12.62 -11.26 -13.02
CA ASP A 45 12.03 -12.56 -13.38
C ASP A 45 11.20 -12.46 -14.69
N LYS A 46 10.46 -11.37 -14.88
CA LYS A 46 9.62 -11.17 -16.06
C LYS A 46 10.39 -10.65 -17.27
N TYR A 47 11.49 -9.97 -17.04
CA TYR A 47 12.36 -9.36 -18.05
C TYR A 47 13.83 -9.71 -17.76
N PRO A 48 14.25 -10.99 -17.94
CA PRO A 48 15.63 -11.42 -17.61
C PRO A 48 16.70 -10.67 -18.41
N ASP A 49 16.37 -10.24 -19.63
CA ASP A 49 17.22 -9.39 -20.49
C ASP A 49 16.84 -7.90 -20.40
N GLY A 50 16.11 -7.52 -19.36
CA GLY A 50 15.64 -6.15 -19.16
C GLY A 50 16.79 -5.16 -18.92
N LYS A 51 16.55 -3.90 -19.30
CA LYS A 51 17.59 -2.84 -19.34
C LYS A 51 17.98 -2.26 -17.97
N HIS A 52 17.18 -2.50 -16.92
CA HIS A 52 17.48 -2.00 -15.57
C HIS A 52 18.34 -3.00 -14.80
N ALA A 53 19.60 -2.64 -14.56
CA ALA A 53 20.57 -3.52 -13.90
C ALA A 53 20.47 -3.49 -12.37
N ASP A 54 19.96 -2.40 -11.79
CA ASP A 54 19.88 -2.14 -10.36
C ASP A 54 18.59 -1.41 -9.98
N ILE A 55 18.28 -1.38 -8.68
CA ILE A 55 17.08 -0.73 -8.12
C ILE A 55 17.04 0.75 -8.47
N ARG A 56 18.15 1.47 -8.44
CA ARG A 56 18.21 2.90 -8.74
C ARG A 56 17.76 3.21 -10.17
N SER A 57 18.31 2.49 -11.15
CA SER A 57 17.94 2.64 -12.56
C SER A 57 16.49 2.24 -12.82
N PHE A 58 16.00 1.20 -12.13
CA PHE A 58 14.62 0.76 -12.19
C PHE A 58 13.65 1.81 -11.64
N VAL A 59 13.88 2.32 -10.44
CA VAL A 59 13.06 3.37 -9.81
C VAL A 59 13.07 4.65 -10.62
N SER A 60 14.24 5.07 -11.12
CA SER A 60 14.36 6.23 -12.01
C SER A 60 13.47 6.13 -13.23
N ALA A 61 13.49 4.98 -13.88
CA ALA A 61 12.73 4.77 -15.12
C ALA A 61 11.21 4.71 -14.90
N LEU A 62 10.75 4.07 -13.83
CA LEU A 62 9.32 3.82 -13.62
C LEU A 62 8.60 4.93 -12.85
N LEU A 63 9.30 5.55 -11.90
CA LEU A 63 8.68 6.45 -10.92
C LEU A 63 9.09 7.91 -11.06
N GLN A 64 10.08 8.20 -11.94
CA GLN A 64 10.63 9.56 -12.11
C GLN A 64 10.72 9.99 -13.57
N ALA A 65 10.24 9.18 -14.52
CA ALA A 65 10.29 9.52 -15.95
C ALA A 65 9.47 10.78 -16.27
N ASP A 66 9.99 11.61 -17.19
CA ASP A 66 9.24 12.77 -17.64
C ASP A 66 7.97 12.37 -18.41
N GLY A 67 6.87 13.10 -18.16
CA GLY A 67 5.57 12.80 -18.75
C GLY A 67 4.87 11.56 -18.18
N SER A 68 5.37 11.00 -17.07
CA SER A 68 4.76 9.89 -16.34
C SER A 68 4.15 10.34 -15.00
N ASN A 69 3.47 9.40 -14.32
CA ASN A 69 3.01 9.60 -12.95
C ASN A 69 4.21 9.48 -11.98
N LYS A 70 4.78 10.63 -11.59
CA LYS A 70 5.95 10.66 -10.69
C LYS A 70 5.55 10.51 -9.23
N LEU A 71 6.33 9.72 -8.48
CA LEU A 71 6.24 9.69 -7.01
C LEU A 71 7.10 10.79 -6.40
N SER A 72 6.54 11.51 -5.41
CA SER A 72 7.30 12.42 -4.54
C SER A 72 7.81 11.74 -3.27
N ALA A 73 7.08 10.71 -2.80
CA ALA A 73 7.50 9.92 -1.64
C ALA A 73 7.01 8.48 -1.74
N CYS A 74 7.73 7.58 -1.06
CA CYS A 74 7.27 6.21 -0.83
C CYS A 74 7.67 5.72 0.55
N VAL A 75 6.87 4.77 1.08
CA VAL A 75 7.16 4.00 2.29
C VAL A 75 7.38 2.55 1.88
N ASP A 76 8.63 2.13 1.87
CA ASP A 76 9.06 0.76 1.53
C ASP A 76 8.93 -0.15 2.76
N VAL A 77 8.51 -1.39 2.58
CA VAL A 77 8.14 -2.29 3.67
C VAL A 77 9.12 -3.46 3.75
N TYR A 78 9.68 -3.66 4.94
CA TYR A 78 10.58 -4.77 5.27
C TYR A 78 9.95 -5.62 6.37
N CYS A 79 9.22 -6.68 5.97
CA CYS A 79 8.40 -7.46 6.89
C CYS A 79 8.71 -8.97 6.92
N GLU A 80 9.64 -9.42 6.10
CA GLU A 80 10.17 -10.78 6.15
C GLU A 80 11.61 -10.78 6.68
N GLY A 81 12.02 -11.87 7.34
CA GLY A 81 13.40 -12.00 7.85
C GLY A 81 14.47 -11.86 6.76
N SER A 82 14.15 -12.35 5.55
CA SER A 82 14.98 -12.22 4.35
C SER A 82 15.11 -10.76 3.86
N ASP A 83 14.07 -9.97 4.00
CA ASP A 83 14.06 -8.57 3.57
C ASP A 83 15.05 -7.72 4.38
N MET A 84 15.24 -8.09 5.66
CA MET A 84 16.18 -7.41 6.56
C MET A 84 17.66 -7.53 6.11
N GLU A 85 17.95 -8.35 5.10
CA GLU A 85 19.27 -8.37 4.47
C GLU A 85 19.44 -7.26 3.40
N HIS A 86 18.34 -6.69 2.93
CA HIS A 86 18.31 -5.78 1.78
C HIS A 86 18.00 -4.31 2.11
N TRP A 87 17.42 -4.01 3.29
CA TRP A 87 17.01 -2.63 3.63
C TRP A 87 18.14 -1.61 3.52
N ALA A 88 19.33 -1.96 4.02
CA ALA A 88 20.47 -1.04 4.01
C ALA A 88 20.99 -0.75 2.59
N SER A 89 20.98 -1.75 1.70
CA SER A 89 21.39 -1.59 0.30
C SER A 89 20.37 -0.80 -0.52
N THR A 90 19.08 -1.04 -0.32
CA THR A 90 18.01 -0.27 -0.97
C THR A 90 18.00 1.17 -0.49
N LEU A 91 18.16 1.38 0.82
CA LEU A 91 18.32 2.71 1.40
C LEU A 91 19.52 3.45 0.80
N ALA A 92 20.68 2.80 0.71
CA ALA A 92 21.87 3.40 0.11
C ALA A 92 21.67 3.77 -1.37
N ALA A 93 20.87 2.99 -2.11
CA ALA A 93 20.55 3.28 -3.51
C ALA A 93 19.57 4.45 -3.69
N LEU A 94 18.67 4.68 -2.71
CA LEU A 94 17.54 5.61 -2.88
C LEU A 94 17.53 6.81 -1.92
N SER A 95 18.38 6.85 -0.88
CA SER A 95 18.36 7.90 0.14
C SER A 95 18.73 9.30 -0.38
N ASP A 96 19.50 9.38 -1.45
CA ASP A 96 19.92 10.61 -2.13
C ASP A 96 19.24 10.79 -3.48
N PHE A 97 18.15 10.04 -3.72
CA PHE A 97 17.44 10.11 -4.99
C PHE A 97 16.77 11.48 -5.15
N PRO A 98 17.04 12.22 -6.24
CA PRO A 98 16.39 13.52 -6.45
C PRO A 98 14.86 13.34 -6.58
N ASP A 99 14.12 14.26 -5.98
CA ASP A 99 12.67 14.35 -6.11
C ASP A 99 11.87 13.14 -5.57
N LEU A 100 12.51 12.23 -4.80
CA LEU A 100 11.84 11.12 -4.14
C LEU A 100 12.23 11.06 -2.64
N ASP A 101 11.29 11.37 -1.76
CA ASP A 101 11.45 11.12 -0.33
C ASP A 101 11.23 9.63 -0.03
N TYR A 102 12.32 8.86 -0.08
CA TYR A 102 12.32 7.45 0.25
C TYR A 102 12.30 7.26 1.77
N ARG A 103 11.29 6.58 2.28
CA ARG A 103 11.13 6.17 3.68
C ARG A 103 10.85 4.68 3.75
N PHE A 104 10.95 4.11 4.95
CA PHE A 104 10.63 2.70 5.14
C PHE A 104 10.04 2.41 6.52
N VAL A 105 9.39 1.24 6.62
CA VAL A 105 8.94 0.62 7.86
C VAL A 105 9.56 -0.77 7.98
N ALA A 106 9.71 -1.26 9.21
CA ALA A 106 10.27 -2.59 9.46
C ALA A 106 9.54 -3.27 10.63
N GLY A 107 9.24 -4.56 10.46
CA GLY A 107 8.54 -5.38 11.45
C GLY A 107 8.38 -6.81 10.94
N ALA A 108 7.84 -7.74 11.74
CA ALA A 108 7.62 -9.11 11.31
C ALA A 108 6.16 -9.33 10.90
N HIS A 109 5.96 -9.68 9.63
CA HIS A 109 4.66 -10.06 9.07
C HIS A 109 4.03 -11.24 9.83
N PRO A 110 2.70 -11.33 9.96
CA PRO A 110 2.05 -12.44 10.66
C PRO A 110 2.41 -13.83 10.12
N HIS A 111 2.73 -13.97 8.84
CA HIS A 111 3.21 -15.23 8.26
C HIS A 111 4.55 -15.68 8.86
N GLU A 112 5.39 -14.74 9.28
CA GLU A 112 6.71 -14.98 9.88
C GLU A 112 6.67 -15.05 11.41
N ALA A 113 5.50 -14.94 12.04
CA ALA A 113 5.39 -14.88 13.50
C ALA A 113 6.09 -16.08 14.20
N LYS A 114 5.97 -17.29 13.65
CA LYS A 114 6.66 -18.48 14.20
C LYS A 114 8.19 -18.40 14.18
N ASN A 115 8.75 -17.52 13.34
CA ASN A 115 10.19 -17.32 13.18
C ASN A 115 10.68 -16.09 13.94
N TYR A 116 9.80 -15.41 14.70
CA TYR A 116 10.14 -14.20 15.44
C TYR A 116 10.99 -14.53 16.67
N THR A 117 12.25 -14.12 16.65
CA THR A 117 13.24 -14.36 17.72
C THR A 117 13.76 -13.05 18.29
N ASP A 118 14.47 -13.11 19.42
CA ASP A 118 15.14 -11.94 19.99
C ASP A 118 16.17 -11.35 19.03
N GLU A 119 16.86 -12.19 18.27
CA GLU A 119 17.85 -11.75 17.27
C GLU A 119 17.19 -11.00 16.11
N LEU A 120 16.00 -11.47 15.65
CA LEU A 120 15.25 -10.77 14.60
C LEU A 120 14.70 -9.45 15.12
N GLU A 121 14.19 -9.40 16.36
CA GLU A 121 13.74 -8.17 16.99
C GLU A 121 14.87 -7.13 17.09
N GLN A 122 16.09 -7.55 17.43
CA GLN A 122 17.25 -6.65 17.46
C GLN A 122 17.60 -6.09 16.07
N LYS A 123 17.43 -6.86 15.00
CA LYS A 123 17.61 -6.35 13.62
C LYS A 123 16.57 -5.25 13.31
N PHE A 124 15.31 -5.45 13.67
CA PHE A 124 14.29 -4.42 13.52
C PHE A 124 14.61 -3.18 14.35
N LEU A 125 14.99 -3.33 15.61
CA LEU A 125 15.38 -2.22 16.48
C LEU A 125 16.57 -1.44 15.91
N GLU A 126 17.52 -2.10 15.26
CA GLU A 126 18.64 -1.42 14.59
C GLU A 126 18.15 -0.60 13.40
N ALA A 127 17.29 -1.15 12.55
CA ALA A 127 16.69 -0.43 11.43
C ALA A 127 15.87 0.79 11.91
N HIS A 128 15.19 0.66 13.04
CA HIS A 128 14.39 1.73 13.64
C HIS A 128 15.20 2.93 14.16
N LYS A 129 16.50 2.78 14.38
CA LYS A 129 17.38 3.93 14.72
C LYS A 129 17.63 4.86 13.53
N HIS A 130 17.38 4.38 12.31
CA HIS A 130 17.62 5.19 11.14
C HIS A 130 16.50 6.25 10.97
N PRO A 131 16.84 7.54 10.68
CA PRO A 131 15.84 8.62 10.61
C PRO A 131 14.85 8.48 9.46
N ARG A 132 15.12 7.64 8.45
CA ARG A 132 14.19 7.32 7.37
C ARG A 132 13.27 6.14 7.70
N CYS A 133 13.45 5.47 8.83
CA CYS A 133 12.46 4.50 9.34
C CYS A 133 11.35 5.26 10.04
N VAL A 134 10.17 5.31 9.41
CA VAL A 134 9.03 6.14 9.84
C VAL A 134 7.95 5.39 10.60
N GLY A 135 8.07 4.07 10.72
CA GLY A 135 7.07 3.28 11.43
C GLY A 135 7.51 1.86 11.74
N TRP A 136 6.79 1.20 12.64
CA TRP A 136 6.92 -0.22 12.92
C TRP A 136 5.88 -1.00 12.11
N GLY A 137 6.35 -1.91 11.27
CA GLY A 137 5.46 -2.68 10.39
C GLY A 137 6.19 -3.23 9.16
N GLU A 138 5.58 -4.08 8.44
CA GLU A 138 4.19 -4.53 8.54
C GLU A 138 4.06 -5.62 9.60
N ILE A 139 3.13 -5.47 10.55
CA ILE A 139 2.86 -6.42 11.63
C ILE A 139 1.35 -6.66 11.71
N GLY A 140 0.89 -7.77 12.26
CA GLY A 140 -0.56 -7.95 12.36
C GLY A 140 -1.03 -9.40 12.49
N LEU A 141 -2.21 -9.66 11.88
CA LEU A 141 -2.87 -10.97 11.91
C LEU A 141 -3.34 -11.35 10.49
N ASP A 142 -3.04 -12.57 10.08
CA ASP A 142 -3.56 -13.18 8.86
C ASP A 142 -4.08 -14.59 9.20
N TYR A 143 -5.40 -14.75 9.20
CA TYR A 143 -6.04 -16.02 9.51
C TYR A 143 -6.46 -16.79 8.25
N HIS A 144 -6.17 -16.23 7.08
CA HIS A 144 -6.43 -16.89 5.81
C HIS A 144 -5.42 -18.01 5.51
N TYR A 145 -4.15 -17.81 5.89
CA TYR A 145 -3.09 -18.78 5.72
C TYR A 145 -2.58 -19.28 7.08
N ASP A 146 -2.38 -20.62 7.18
CA ASP A 146 -1.81 -21.25 8.37
C ASP A 146 -0.26 -21.25 8.36
N ASN A 147 0.33 -20.15 7.86
CA ASN A 147 1.79 -20.00 7.81
C ASN A 147 2.42 -19.90 9.20
N SER A 148 1.71 -19.27 10.13
CA SER A 148 2.01 -19.28 11.57
C SER A 148 0.71 -19.52 12.36
N PRO A 149 0.73 -20.26 13.49
CA PRO A 149 -0.45 -20.46 14.32
C PRO A 149 -1.05 -19.14 14.80
N ARG A 150 -2.38 -19.05 14.89
CA ARG A 150 -3.10 -17.81 15.25
C ARG A 150 -2.73 -17.26 16.62
N ASP A 151 -2.55 -18.11 17.60
CA ASP A 151 -2.10 -17.73 18.95
C ASP A 151 -0.69 -17.16 18.94
N VAL A 152 0.22 -17.75 18.15
CA VAL A 152 1.58 -17.24 17.94
C VAL A 152 1.54 -15.87 17.24
N GLN A 153 0.71 -15.71 16.20
CA GLN A 153 0.52 -14.41 15.54
C GLN A 153 0.07 -13.33 16.54
N GLN A 154 -0.91 -13.64 17.41
CA GLN A 154 -1.40 -12.71 18.44
C GLN A 154 -0.34 -12.37 19.47
N GLU A 155 0.44 -13.34 19.95
CA GLU A 155 1.52 -13.13 20.90
C GLU A 155 2.61 -12.23 20.30
N VAL A 156 3.07 -12.54 19.10
CA VAL A 156 4.10 -11.77 18.39
C VAL A 156 3.63 -10.36 18.05
N LEU A 157 2.36 -10.19 17.64
CA LEU A 157 1.78 -8.87 17.43
C LEU A 157 1.85 -8.02 18.71
N ARG A 158 1.38 -8.54 19.84
CA ARG A 158 1.44 -7.83 21.13
C ARG A 158 2.87 -7.47 21.54
N ARG A 159 3.81 -8.40 21.34
CA ARG A 159 5.21 -8.18 21.63
C ARG A 159 5.76 -7.03 20.79
N GLN A 160 5.52 -7.06 19.46
CA GLN A 160 5.99 -6.02 18.54
C GLN A 160 5.35 -4.64 18.85
N LEU A 161 4.05 -4.58 19.17
CA LEU A 161 3.40 -3.33 19.56
C LEU A 161 4.03 -2.72 20.82
N ARG A 162 4.32 -3.52 21.84
CA ARG A 162 4.99 -3.07 23.08
C ARG A 162 6.42 -2.62 22.82
N THR A 163 7.16 -3.34 21.98
CA THR A 163 8.54 -2.97 21.57
C THR A 163 8.54 -1.67 20.79
N ALA A 164 7.60 -1.49 19.86
CA ALA A 164 7.45 -0.25 19.09
C ALA A 164 7.20 0.96 20.00
N LEU A 165 6.24 0.87 20.93
CA LEU A 165 5.92 1.94 21.87
C LEU A 165 7.09 2.25 22.82
N ALA A 166 7.85 1.24 23.23
CA ALA A 166 9.03 1.42 24.07
C ALA A 166 10.21 2.06 23.34
N SER A 167 10.34 1.81 22.03
CA SER A 167 11.42 2.35 21.22
C SER A 167 11.16 3.79 20.75
N ASP A 168 9.98 4.06 20.18
CA ASP A 168 9.57 5.38 19.71
C ASP A 168 8.04 5.41 19.48
N LYS A 169 7.32 5.91 20.47
CA LYS A 169 5.84 5.96 20.47
C LYS A 169 5.27 6.93 19.41
N ASP A 170 6.07 7.83 18.88
CA ASP A 170 5.61 8.84 17.91
C ASP A 170 5.67 8.34 16.46
N LYS A 171 6.36 7.21 16.23
CA LYS A 171 6.37 6.53 14.93
C LYS A 171 5.04 5.83 14.65
N ALA A 172 4.70 5.78 13.37
CA ALA A 172 3.49 5.09 12.92
C ALA A 172 3.57 3.55 13.13
N ILE A 173 2.40 2.92 13.23
CA ILE A 173 2.26 1.46 13.21
C ILE A 173 1.55 1.06 11.93
N THR A 174 2.20 0.22 11.11
CA THR A 174 1.61 -0.32 9.88
C THR A 174 1.09 -1.72 10.16
N ILE A 175 -0.22 -1.90 10.04
CA ILE A 175 -0.94 -3.11 10.43
C ILE A 175 -1.42 -3.87 9.21
N HIS A 176 -1.05 -5.14 9.13
CA HIS A 176 -1.67 -6.13 8.28
C HIS A 176 -2.85 -6.78 8.98
N THR A 177 -3.99 -6.91 8.31
CA THR A 177 -5.12 -7.66 8.85
C THR A 177 -5.87 -8.38 7.73
N ARG A 178 -6.21 -9.66 8.00
CA ARG A 178 -6.97 -10.49 7.08
C ARG A 178 -7.71 -11.59 7.81
N GLU A 179 -9.06 -11.58 7.69
CA GLU A 179 -9.96 -12.56 8.35
C GLU A 179 -9.76 -12.62 9.89
N ALA A 180 -9.35 -11.49 10.51
CA ALA A 180 -8.98 -11.42 11.93
C ALA A 180 -9.67 -10.25 12.69
N ASP A 181 -10.81 -9.75 12.18
CA ASP A 181 -11.51 -8.54 12.62
C ASP A 181 -11.61 -8.39 14.15
N ASP A 182 -12.17 -9.38 14.83
CA ASP A 182 -12.42 -9.31 16.28
C ASP A 182 -11.12 -9.23 17.08
N ASP A 183 -10.14 -10.04 16.70
CA ASP A 183 -8.87 -10.11 17.39
C ASP A 183 -8.02 -8.88 17.15
N ILE A 184 -7.97 -8.38 15.91
CA ILE A 184 -7.18 -7.17 15.60
C ILE A 184 -7.77 -5.95 16.33
N VAL A 185 -9.10 -5.76 16.30
CA VAL A 185 -9.76 -4.66 17.02
C VAL A 185 -9.47 -4.74 18.52
N ARG A 186 -9.62 -5.92 19.13
CA ARG A 186 -9.37 -6.13 20.55
C ARG A 186 -7.92 -5.86 20.93
N ILE A 187 -6.97 -6.36 20.15
CA ILE A 187 -5.54 -6.21 20.45
C ILE A 187 -5.10 -4.77 20.29
N LEU A 188 -5.43 -4.11 19.18
CA LEU A 188 -5.01 -2.73 18.96
C LEU A 188 -5.59 -1.78 20.01
N LYS A 189 -6.88 -1.90 20.34
CA LYS A 189 -7.51 -1.06 21.39
C LYS A 189 -6.94 -1.29 22.78
N HIS A 190 -6.41 -2.49 23.05
CA HIS A 190 -5.81 -2.81 24.35
C HIS A 190 -4.34 -2.37 24.46
N GLU A 191 -3.56 -2.54 23.38
CA GLU A 191 -2.10 -2.34 23.42
C GLU A 191 -1.68 -0.91 23.04
N LEU A 192 -2.46 -0.20 22.22
CA LEU A 192 -2.06 1.10 21.68
C LEU A 192 -2.77 2.27 22.39
N PRO A 193 -2.06 3.39 22.60
CA PRO A 193 -2.70 4.64 23.01
C PRO A 193 -3.63 5.15 21.91
N ARG A 194 -4.71 5.84 22.31
CA ARG A 194 -5.76 6.30 21.38
C ARG A 194 -5.23 7.22 20.29
N GLU A 195 -4.22 8.00 20.59
CA GLU A 195 -3.60 8.99 19.69
C GLU A 195 -2.56 8.41 18.75
N GLN A 196 -2.30 7.09 18.80
CA GLN A 196 -1.30 6.43 17.95
C GLN A 196 -1.61 6.66 16.48
N HIS A 197 -0.57 6.97 15.70
CA HIS A 197 -0.64 6.96 14.24
C HIS A 197 -0.65 5.52 13.74
N ILE A 198 -1.71 5.15 13.03
CA ILE A 198 -1.91 3.79 12.55
C ILE A 198 -2.26 3.83 11.06
N HIS A 199 -1.57 3.02 10.29
CA HIS A 199 -1.92 2.68 8.92
C HIS A 199 -2.42 1.24 8.91
N ILE A 200 -3.70 1.04 8.60
CA ILE A 200 -4.24 -0.29 8.32
C ILE A 200 -4.04 -0.58 6.85
N HIS A 201 -3.07 -1.44 6.55
CA HIS A 201 -2.89 -2.00 5.22
C HIS A 201 -3.89 -3.14 5.03
N TRP A 202 -4.80 -3.01 4.05
CA TRP A 202 -5.80 -4.02 3.77
C TRP A 202 -5.36 -4.91 2.62
N TYR A 203 -4.99 -6.12 2.99
CA TYR A 203 -4.57 -7.13 2.04
C TYR A 203 -5.75 -7.88 1.43
N ALA A 204 -5.78 -8.02 0.11
CA ALA A 204 -6.70 -8.89 -0.60
C ALA A 204 -5.95 -9.67 -1.67
N LEU A 205 -5.65 -10.93 -1.42
CA LEU A 205 -4.99 -11.79 -2.40
C LEU A 205 -6.02 -12.47 -3.31
N LEU A 206 -5.75 -12.45 -4.62
CA LEU A 206 -6.36 -13.37 -5.57
C LEU A 206 -5.78 -14.78 -5.30
N SER A 207 -6.58 -15.69 -4.75
CA SER A 207 -6.23 -17.10 -4.77
C SER A 207 -5.97 -17.52 -6.23
N LEU A 208 -4.78 -18.07 -6.52
CA LEU A 208 -4.40 -18.61 -7.83
C LEU A 208 -5.19 -19.86 -8.22
N ASP A 209 -5.98 -20.44 -7.34
CA ASP A 209 -6.83 -21.60 -7.61
C ASP A 209 -8.10 -21.20 -8.38
N ARG A 210 -7.98 -21.21 -9.70
CA ARG A 210 -9.04 -20.91 -10.68
C ARG A 210 -10.25 -21.84 -10.65
N LEU A 211 -10.33 -22.82 -9.74
CA LEU A 211 -11.33 -23.89 -9.78
C LEU A 211 -12.48 -23.75 -8.75
N MET A 212 -12.36 -22.86 -7.80
CA MET A 212 -13.42 -22.58 -6.83
C MET A 212 -13.62 -21.08 -6.77
N GLY A 213 -14.79 -20.54 -7.11
CA GLY A 213 -15.12 -19.12 -7.17
C GLY A 213 -14.87 -18.38 -5.84
N TYR A 214 -13.66 -17.94 -5.61
CA TYR A 214 -13.24 -17.30 -4.37
C TYR A 214 -13.59 -15.83 -4.34
N ALA A 215 -14.28 -15.43 -3.27
CA ALA A 215 -14.41 -14.05 -2.87
C ALA A 215 -13.04 -13.50 -2.43
N ILE A 216 -12.72 -12.30 -2.82
CA ILE A 216 -11.60 -11.54 -2.25
C ILE A 216 -12.09 -11.09 -0.87
N TYR A 217 -11.47 -11.59 0.19
CA TYR A 217 -11.77 -11.14 1.55
C TYR A 217 -10.82 -10.00 1.91
N THR A 218 -11.39 -8.82 2.06
CA THR A 218 -10.86 -7.72 2.87
C THR A 218 -11.62 -7.74 4.18
N ASP A 219 -11.03 -7.23 5.27
CA ASP A 219 -11.73 -7.11 6.55
C ASP A 219 -13.05 -6.31 6.40
N SER A 220 -13.94 -6.46 7.37
CA SER A 220 -15.29 -5.90 7.28
C SER A 220 -15.32 -4.38 7.41
N PRO A 221 -16.31 -3.71 6.81
CA PRO A 221 -16.56 -2.28 7.06
C PRO A 221 -16.80 -1.96 8.54
N GLU A 222 -17.33 -2.91 9.31
CA GLU A 222 -17.56 -2.82 10.75
C GLU A 222 -16.24 -2.78 11.54
N CYS A 223 -15.26 -3.61 11.15
CA CYS A 223 -13.90 -3.57 11.70
C CYS A 223 -13.28 -2.19 11.49
N ALA A 224 -13.31 -1.69 10.24
CA ALA A 224 -12.81 -0.35 9.92
C ALA A 224 -13.50 0.74 10.75
N ALA A 225 -14.83 0.73 10.81
CA ALA A 225 -15.60 1.71 11.57
C ALA A 225 -15.23 1.70 13.05
N SER A 226 -15.10 0.50 13.65
CA SER A 226 -14.74 0.31 15.06
C SER A 226 -13.34 0.88 15.39
N LEU A 227 -12.37 0.71 14.47
CA LEU A 227 -11.01 1.23 14.62
C LEU A 227 -10.94 2.74 14.37
N LEU A 228 -11.61 3.22 13.32
CA LEU A 228 -11.68 4.64 12.97
C LEU A 228 -12.35 5.50 14.05
N ASP A 229 -13.38 4.97 14.74
CA ASP A 229 -14.04 5.63 15.85
C ASP A 229 -13.13 5.74 17.10
N HIS A 230 -12.34 4.69 17.34
CA HIS A 230 -11.46 4.64 18.50
C HIS A 230 -10.18 5.46 18.31
N PHE A 231 -9.53 5.37 17.13
CA PHE A 231 -8.23 5.98 16.85
C PHE A 231 -8.38 7.18 15.89
N PRO A 232 -8.26 8.43 16.37
CA PRO A 232 -8.40 9.62 15.52
C PRO A 232 -7.29 9.76 14.47
N ASN A 233 -6.12 9.14 14.69
CA ASN A 233 -4.97 9.15 13.79
C ASN A 233 -4.80 7.81 13.05
N LEU A 234 -5.89 7.07 12.87
CA LEU A 234 -5.90 5.87 12.03
C LEU A 234 -6.32 6.22 10.60
N PHE A 235 -5.59 5.65 9.66
CA PHE A 235 -5.82 5.78 8.22
C PHE A 235 -5.96 4.39 7.59
N ILE A 236 -6.80 4.30 6.56
CA ILE A 236 -7.05 3.06 5.81
C ILE A 236 -6.27 3.11 4.50
N GLY A 237 -5.42 2.12 4.27
CA GLY A 237 -4.71 1.90 3.01
C GLY A 237 -5.65 1.46 1.90
N ILE A 238 -5.54 2.05 0.73
CA ILE A 238 -6.34 1.74 -0.45
C ILE A 238 -5.42 1.30 -1.58
N THR A 239 -5.42 0.00 -1.84
CA THR A 239 -4.68 -0.61 -2.94
C THR A 239 -5.51 -0.72 -4.22
N GLY A 240 -4.90 -1.16 -5.32
CA GLY A 240 -5.57 -1.48 -6.58
C GLY A 240 -6.73 -2.48 -6.46
N VAL A 241 -6.78 -3.23 -5.37
CA VAL A 241 -7.86 -4.21 -5.07
C VAL A 241 -9.25 -3.59 -5.00
N ILE A 242 -9.38 -2.31 -4.65
CA ILE A 242 -10.68 -1.61 -4.66
C ILE A 242 -11.35 -1.69 -6.04
N THR A 243 -10.56 -1.83 -7.11
CA THR A 243 -11.07 -1.90 -8.50
C THR A 243 -11.58 -3.28 -8.91
N TYR A 244 -11.42 -4.31 -8.06
CA TYR A 244 -11.79 -5.67 -8.37
C TYR A 244 -13.28 -5.93 -8.09
N SER A 245 -13.98 -6.51 -9.04
CA SER A 245 -15.44 -6.73 -8.95
C SER A 245 -15.88 -7.65 -7.80
N THR A 246 -14.95 -8.42 -7.24
CA THR A 246 -15.20 -9.30 -6.08
C THR A 246 -14.96 -8.62 -4.74
N ASN A 247 -14.39 -7.40 -4.71
CA ASN A 247 -14.19 -6.63 -3.50
C ASN A 247 -15.35 -5.65 -3.29
N SER A 248 -16.22 -5.90 -2.33
CA SER A 248 -17.30 -5.02 -1.92
C SER A 248 -17.01 -4.21 -0.66
N ASN A 249 -16.11 -4.70 0.19
CA ASN A 249 -15.84 -4.11 1.51
C ASN A 249 -15.08 -2.78 1.41
N THR A 250 -13.98 -2.74 0.66
CA THR A 250 -13.20 -1.49 0.50
C THR A 250 -14.04 -0.35 -0.10
N PRO A 251 -14.81 -0.54 -1.20
CA PRO A 251 -15.74 0.48 -1.66
C PRO A 251 -16.75 0.93 -0.59
N GLN A 252 -17.25 0.00 0.25
CA GLN A 252 -18.17 0.36 1.31
C GLN A 252 -17.53 1.23 2.39
N VAL A 253 -16.29 0.94 2.78
CA VAL A 253 -15.52 1.81 3.71
C VAL A 253 -15.30 3.19 3.12
N VAL A 254 -14.95 3.28 1.84
CA VAL A 254 -14.78 4.57 1.15
C VAL A 254 -16.09 5.37 1.14
N ARG A 255 -17.26 4.72 0.87
CA ARG A 255 -18.57 5.38 0.97
C ARG A 255 -18.86 5.89 2.38
N ASN A 256 -18.58 5.07 3.39
CA ASN A 256 -18.83 5.44 4.79
C ASN A 256 -17.98 6.65 5.21
N LEU A 257 -16.70 6.69 4.84
CA LEU A 257 -15.83 7.84 5.06
C LEU A 257 -16.31 9.07 4.29
N GLY A 258 -16.67 8.91 3.01
CA GLY A 258 -17.19 9.98 2.16
C GLY A 258 -18.52 10.58 2.63
N ALA A 259 -19.33 9.80 3.36
CA ALA A 259 -20.60 10.28 3.93
C ALA A 259 -20.38 11.26 5.11
N SER A 260 -19.21 11.23 5.74
CA SER A 260 -18.86 12.10 6.89
C SER A 260 -18.07 13.37 6.50
N CYS A 261 -17.78 13.56 5.22
CA CYS A 261 -16.98 14.70 4.71
C CYS A 261 -17.42 15.13 3.30
N SER A 262 -16.81 16.17 2.77
CA SER A 262 -17.13 16.68 1.44
C SER A 262 -15.86 17.06 0.67
N PRO A 263 -15.92 17.27 -0.66
CA PRO A 263 -14.80 17.82 -1.43
C PRO A 263 -14.26 19.15 -0.91
N SER A 264 -15.11 19.99 -0.34
CA SER A 264 -14.74 21.28 0.27
C SER A 264 -14.15 21.15 1.70
N ASP A 265 -14.47 20.07 2.42
CA ASP A 265 -13.84 19.68 3.69
C ASP A 265 -13.51 18.17 3.67
N PRO A 266 -12.41 17.78 3.05
CA PRO A 266 -12.06 16.38 2.87
C PRO A 266 -11.36 15.75 4.09
N SER A 267 -11.22 16.47 5.21
CA SER A 267 -10.42 16.04 6.38
C SER A 267 -10.91 14.74 7.02
N GLY A 268 -12.20 14.39 6.86
CA GLY A 268 -12.79 13.13 7.29
C GLY A 268 -12.44 11.93 6.39
N LEU A 269 -11.94 12.16 5.17
CA LEU A 269 -11.53 11.09 4.26
C LEU A 269 -10.17 10.54 4.67
N ARG A 270 -10.15 9.72 5.71
CA ARG A 270 -8.94 9.14 6.32
C ARG A 270 -8.42 7.93 5.56
N ILE A 271 -8.04 8.14 4.29
CA ILE A 271 -7.43 7.12 3.43
C ILE A 271 -5.98 7.45 3.10
N LEU A 272 -5.21 6.42 2.81
CA LEU A 272 -3.88 6.48 2.21
C LEU A 272 -3.92 5.74 0.87
N PHE A 273 -3.18 6.20 -0.13
CA PHE A 273 -2.98 5.43 -1.34
C PHE A 273 -1.70 4.62 -1.24
N GLU A 274 -1.79 3.38 -1.63
CA GLU A 274 -0.70 2.42 -1.62
C GLU A 274 -0.82 1.46 -2.79
N THR A 275 0.31 0.86 -3.17
CA THR A 275 0.29 -0.13 -4.25
C THR A 275 0.34 -1.55 -3.76
N ASP A 276 0.98 -1.80 -2.62
CA ASP A 276 1.43 -3.13 -2.20
C ASP A 276 2.23 -3.82 -3.33
N ALA A 277 3.03 -3.01 -4.04
CA ALA A 277 3.82 -3.49 -5.17
C ALA A 277 4.79 -4.61 -4.73
N PRO A 278 4.93 -5.67 -5.54
CA PRO A 278 4.53 -5.84 -6.94
C PRO A 278 3.10 -6.34 -7.17
N PHE A 279 2.30 -6.48 -6.12
CA PHE A 279 1.00 -7.14 -6.18
C PHE A 279 -0.10 -6.21 -6.73
N MET A 280 -1.22 -6.78 -7.12
CA MET A 280 -2.53 -6.15 -7.30
C MET A 280 -2.61 -4.89 -8.21
N PRO A 281 -2.12 -4.93 -9.48
CA PRO A 281 -2.37 -3.82 -10.40
C PRO A 281 -3.88 -3.52 -10.52
N PRO A 282 -4.30 -2.23 -10.56
CA PRO A 282 -5.70 -1.86 -10.70
C PRO A 282 -6.36 -2.47 -11.95
N ALA A 283 -7.59 -3.00 -11.78
CA ALA A 283 -8.32 -3.67 -12.87
C ALA A 283 -8.92 -2.69 -13.89
N ASN A 284 -9.07 -1.41 -13.54
CA ASN A 284 -9.59 -0.35 -14.41
C ASN A 284 -8.53 0.23 -15.38
N MET A 285 -7.29 -0.24 -15.34
CA MET A 285 -6.26 0.14 -16.31
C MET A 285 -6.63 -0.35 -17.71
N VAL A 286 -6.92 0.57 -18.64
CA VAL A 286 -7.37 0.22 -19.99
C VAL A 286 -6.16 -0.06 -20.89
N ASN A 287 -5.98 -1.33 -21.28
CA ASN A 287 -4.87 -1.79 -22.12
C ASN A 287 -4.62 -0.92 -23.37
N LYS A 288 -5.69 -0.45 -24.03
CA LYS A 288 -5.56 0.39 -25.23
C LYS A 288 -4.89 1.74 -24.94
N GLN A 289 -5.23 2.38 -23.82
CA GLN A 289 -4.63 3.64 -23.39
C GLN A 289 -3.14 3.46 -23.06
N LEU A 290 -2.77 2.27 -22.55
CA LEU A 290 -1.38 1.89 -22.26
C LEU A 290 -0.61 1.38 -23.49
N GLY A 291 -1.23 1.38 -24.67
CA GLY A 291 -0.65 0.83 -25.88
C GLY A 291 -0.39 -0.68 -25.81
N MET A 292 -1.19 -1.40 -25.01
CA MET A 292 -1.16 -2.84 -24.84
C MET A 292 -2.30 -3.52 -25.60
N THR A 293 -2.11 -4.79 -25.98
CA THR A 293 -3.15 -5.61 -26.59
C THR A 293 -4.13 -6.13 -25.54
N SER A 294 -5.35 -6.50 -25.95
CA SER A 294 -6.37 -7.06 -25.06
C SER A 294 -5.96 -8.39 -24.37
N LYS A 295 -4.93 -9.07 -24.89
CA LYS A 295 -4.42 -10.33 -24.35
C LYS A 295 -3.31 -10.13 -23.31
N GLN A 296 -2.72 -8.95 -23.25
CA GLN A 296 -1.68 -8.59 -22.29
C GLN A 296 -2.30 -8.20 -20.96
N ARG A 297 -1.50 -8.28 -19.89
CA ARG A 297 -1.85 -7.81 -18.55
C ARG A 297 -0.67 -7.01 -18.04
N PHE A 298 -0.96 -5.95 -17.31
CA PHE A 298 0.08 -5.19 -16.62
C PHE A 298 0.77 -6.14 -15.64
N PRO A 299 2.10 -6.26 -15.67
CA PRO A 299 2.78 -7.43 -15.10
C PRO A 299 2.91 -7.40 -13.58
N PHE A 300 2.99 -6.20 -12.99
CA PHE A 300 3.09 -5.96 -11.54
C PHE A 300 2.72 -4.51 -11.24
N ALA A 301 2.26 -4.25 -10.01
CA ALA A 301 2.01 -2.88 -9.55
C ALA A 301 3.32 -2.13 -9.25
N HIS A 302 3.28 -0.81 -9.32
CA HIS A 302 4.29 0.13 -8.84
C HIS A 302 3.63 1.51 -8.66
N GLY A 303 4.26 2.44 -7.96
CA GLY A 303 3.68 3.73 -7.60
C GLY A 303 3.01 4.52 -8.73
N GLY A 304 3.44 4.32 -9.98
CA GLY A 304 2.81 4.93 -11.15
C GLY A 304 1.34 4.52 -11.40
N VAL A 305 0.85 3.43 -10.77
CA VAL A 305 -0.55 2.98 -10.94
C VAL A 305 -1.54 3.68 -10.01
N LEU A 306 -1.07 4.42 -9.00
CA LEU A 306 -1.92 5.06 -7.99
C LEU A 306 -3.06 5.93 -8.55
N PRO A 307 -2.89 6.69 -9.65
CA PRO A 307 -3.98 7.48 -10.21
C PRO A 307 -5.21 6.67 -10.64
N TRP A 308 -5.02 5.43 -11.12
CA TRP A 308 -6.15 4.53 -11.47
C TRP A 308 -6.90 4.05 -10.22
N THR A 309 -6.19 3.80 -9.12
CA THR A 309 -6.83 3.52 -7.82
C THR A 309 -7.63 4.73 -7.34
N ALA A 310 -7.06 5.93 -7.43
CA ALA A 310 -7.72 7.18 -7.04
C ALA A 310 -8.94 7.50 -7.91
N GLU A 311 -8.87 7.31 -9.23
CA GLU A 311 -10.00 7.44 -10.15
C GLU A 311 -11.18 6.56 -9.71
N PHE A 312 -10.90 5.31 -9.32
CA PHE A 312 -11.94 4.40 -8.85
C PHE A 312 -12.53 4.85 -7.50
N VAL A 313 -11.73 5.34 -6.58
CA VAL A 313 -12.20 5.94 -5.31
C VAL A 313 -13.15 7.10 -5.60
N VAL A 314 -12.79 7.99 -6.52
CA VAL A 314 -13.64 9.12 -6.96
C VAL A 314 -14.96 8.62 -7.54
N LYS A 315 -14.94 7.57 -8.35
CA LYS A 315 -16.18 6.95 -8.86
C LYS A 315 -17.08 6.50 -7.72
N VAL A 316 -16.53 5.82 -6.70
CA VAL A 316 -17.28 5.36 -5.51
C VAL A 316 -17.84 6.54 -4.71
N LEU A 317 -17.06 7.57 -4.46
CA LEU A 317 -17.46 8.76 -3.70
C LEU A 317 -18.53 9.62 -4.41
N ASN A 318 -18.61 9.52 -5.73
CA ASN A 318 -19.57 10.25 -6.56
C ASN A 318 -20.79 9.41 -6.96
N GLU A 319 -20.90 8.16 -6.51
CA GLU A 319 -22.09 7.35 -6.78
C GLU A 319 -23.38 8.05 -6.29
N GLY A 320 -24.38 8.16 -7.18
CA GLY A 320 -25.64 8.81 -6.88
C GLY A 320 -25.65 10.34 -6.88
N LYS A 321 -24.50 11.01 -7.12
CA LYS A 321 -24.42 12.47 -7.24
C LYS A 321 -24.83 12.95 -8.63
N GLY A 322 -25.61 14.04 -8.70
CA GLY A 322 -26.00 14.73 -9.94
C GLY A 322 -24.94 15.68 -10.47
N ASP A 323 -25.19 16.26 -11.65
CA ASP A 323 -24.24 17.18 -12.31
C ASP A 323 -24.07 18.53 -11.60
N GLY A 324 -24.97 18.91 -10.71
CA GLY A 324 -24.90 20.16 -9.92
C GLY A 324 -24.31 19.99 -8.52
N ASP A 325 -23.99 18.76 -8.12
CA ASP A 325 -23.50 18.46 -6.79
C ASP A 325 -22.00 18.75 -6.64
N ASP A 326 -21.59 18.99 -5.40
CA ASP A 326 -20.15 19.08 -5.04
C ASP A 326 -19.50 17.69 -5.24
N ARG A 327 -18.66 17.56 -6.25
CA ARG A 327 -18.10 16.28 -6.71
C ARG A 327 -16.64 16.14 -6.34
N TRP A 328 -16.27 14.95 -5.90
CA TRP A 328 -14.89 14.58 -5.71
C TRP A 328 -14.14 14.51 -7.04
N THR A 329 -12.88 14.89 -7.03
CA THR A 329 -11.97 14.78 -8.17
C THR A 329 -10.76 13.93 -7.81
N THR A 330 -10.13 13.29 -8.81
CA THR A 330 -8.93 12.47 -8.62
C THR A 330 -7.81 13.27 -7.97
N VAL A 331 -7.60 14.51 -8.42
CA VAL A 331 -6.62 15.45 -7.83
C VAL A 331 -6.96 15.77 -6.37
N GLY A 332 -8.24 16.04 -6.06
CA GLY A 332 -8.67 16.35 -4.69
C GLY A 332 -8.44 15.22 -3.72
N VAL A 333 -8.78 13.99 -4.13
CA VAL A 333 -8.61 12.80 -3.31
C VAL A 333 -7.12 12.47 -3.11
N LEU A 334 -6.30 12.60 -4.15
CA LEU A 334 -4.84 12.40 -4.05
C LEU A 334 -4.18 13.44 -3.13
N LYS A 335 -4.60 14.71 -3.20
CA LYS A 335 -4.10 15.77 -2.29
C LYS A 335 -4.47 15.47 -0.84
N GLN A 336 -5.71 15.03 -0.58
CA GLN A 336 -6.12 14.65 0.77
C GLN A 336 -5.34 13.44 1.30
N ALA A 337 -5.15 12.43 0.48
CA ALA A 337 -4.37 11.25 0.87
C ALA A 337 -2.89 11.59 1.14
N ARG A 338 -2.31 12.52 0.38
CA ARG A 338 -0.96 13.04 0.65
C ARG A 338 -0.89 13.75 2.00
N GLU A 339 -1.88 14.60 2.33
CA GLU A 339 -1.94 15.23 3.64
C GLU A 339 -2.07 14.20 4.77
N ASN A 340 -2.84 13.14 4.54
CA ASN A 340 -2.94 12.01 5.47
C ASN A 340 -1.59 11.26 5.61
N ALA A 341 -0.85 11.07 4.52
CA ALA A 341 0.48 10.46 4.56
C ALA A 341 1.46 11.32 5.37
N ARG A 342 1.41 12.65 5.20
CA ARG A 342 2.18 13.57 6.03
C ARG A 342 1.83 13.45 7.51
N ARG A 343 0.55 13.36 7.85
CA ARG A 343 0.09 13.18 9.24
C ARG A 343 0.50 11.82 9.80
N CYS A 344 0.45 10.75 9.00
CA CYS A 344 0.76 9.40 9.44
C CYS A 344 2.27 9.15 9.59
N TYR A 345 3.03 9.52 8.56
CA TYR A 345 4.44 9.14 8.39
C TYR A 345 5.41 10.33 8.32
N GLY A 346 4.93 11.54 8.20
CA GLY A 346 5.76 12.73 8.00
C GLY A 346 6.33 12.87 6.58
N VAL A 347 5.69 12.26 5.56
CA VAL A 347 6.14 12.25 4.14
C VAL A 347 5.26 13.12 3.25
#